data_20011b1bd90d29555f1ef5c09143b147
#
_entry.id   20011b1bd90d29555f1ef5c09143b147
#
_cell.length_a   1.000
_cell.length_b   1.000
_cell.length_c   1.000
_cell.angle_alpha   90.00
_cell.angle_beta   90.00
_cell.angle_gamma   90.00
#
_symmetry.space_group_name_H-M   'P 1'
#
loop_
_entity.id
_entity.type
_entity.pdbx_description
1 polymer ?
#
loop_
_entity_poly.entity_id
_entity_poly.type
_entity_poly.pdbx_seq_one_letter_code
_entity_poly.pdbx_strand_id
1 'polypeptide(L)'
;LLSMVLCAMMALTLAGCGGSGGDSSTYTFSSELDIKNLDSSDADDGCSFTAMHAVIDGLMKTDKKGNVVNGVASSSEVSDDGLTHTYKIRKDAKWANGDPVTANDFVYAWHRIFQKKGQYYYMFCDGIASIVGAQEMSDKIDNEEDITDADLDAMGVKAIDDKTLEVT
;
A
#
# COMPACT_ATOMS: atom_id res chain seq x y z
N LEU A 1 62.42 -2.73 7.35
CA LEU A 1 62.03 -3.72 6.33
C LEU A 1 60.82 -4.55 6.77
N LEU A 2 60.82 -5.09 8.01
CA LEU A 2 59.70 -5.89 8.53
C LEU A 2 58.41 -5.08 8.70
N SER A 3 58.52 -3.80 9.09
CA SER A 3 57.37 -2.88 9.22
C SER A 3 56.73 -2.51 7.88
N MET A 4 57.52 -2.38 6.81
CA MET A 4 56.97 -2.13 5.44
C MET A 4 56.23 -3.35 4.86
N VAL A 5 56.72 -4.56 5.15
CA VAL A 5 56.04 -5.80 4.70
C VAL A 5 54.69 -5.99 5.41
N LEU A 6 54.60 -5.63 6.70
CA LEU A 6 53.36 -5.72 7.46
C LEU A 6 52.30 -4.73 6.97
N CYS A 7 52.69 -3.49 6.62
CA CYS A 7 51.79 -2.51 6.03
C CYS A 7 51.33 -2.91 4.61
N ALA A 8 52.18 -3.56 3.81
CA ALA A 8 51.79 -4.06 2.49
C ALA A 8 50.82 -5.23 2.58
N MET A 9 50.94 -6.10 3.58
CA MET A 9 49.95 -7.18 3.80
C MET A 9 48.57 -6.65 4.25
N MET A 10 48.52 -5.58 5.08
CA MET A 10 47.22 -4.96 5.44
C MET A 10 46.54 -4.23 4.27
N ALA A 11 47.32 -3.70 3.32
CA ALA A 11 46.75 -3.03 2.15
C ALA A 11 46.09 -4.01 1.16
N LEU A 12 46.54 -5.26 1.11
CA LEU A 12 45.94 -6.28 0.23
C LEU A 12 44.64 -6.85 0.73
N THR A 13 44.31 -6.71 2.03
CA THR A 13 43.04 -7.21 2.58
C THR A 13 41.84 -6.26 2.39
N LEU A 14 42.12 -4.99 2.02
CA LEU A 14 41.05 -4.02 1.73
C LEU A 14 40.55 -4.08 0.26
N ALA A 15 41.17 -4.85 -0.61
CA ALA A 15 40.75 -4.99 -2.00
C ALA A 15 39.68 -6.09 -2.22
N GLY A 16 39.23 -6.75 -1.16
CA GLY A 16 38.30 -7.88 -1.21
C GLY A 16 36.82 -7.54 -1.19
N CYS A 17 36.42 -6.28 -1.06
CA CYS A 17 35.04 -5.83 -1.22
C CYS A 17 34.81 -5.17 -2.60
N GLY A 18 35.25 -5.84 -3.66
CA GLY A 18 34.81 -5.57 -5.00
C GLY A 18 33.37 -6.07 -5.11
N GLY A 19 32.40 -5.14 -5.05
CA GLY A 19 31.00 -5.48 -5.25
C GLY A 19 30.85 -6.27 -6.52
N SER A 20 30.31 -7.48 -6.42
CA SER A 20 29.68 -8.12 -7.55
C SER A 20 28.67 -7.10 -8.07
N GLY A 21 28.82 -6.67 -9.31
CA GLY A 21 27.83 -5.85 -9.99
C GLY A 21 26.50 -6.60 -9.95
N GLY A 22 25.69 -6.32 -8.94
CA GLY A 22 24.33 -6.81 -8.89
C GLY A 22 23.62 -6.28 -10.11
N ASP A 23 22.86 -7.14 -10.76
CA ASP A 23 21.94 -6.74 -11.81
C ASP A 23 21.14 -5.53 -11.26
N SER A 24 21.18 -4.40 -11.96
CA SER A 24 20.53 -3.16 -11.55
C SER A 24 19.01 -3.29 -11.41
N SER A 25 18.45 -4.43 -11.78
CA SER A 25 17.04 -4.80 -11.64
C SER A 25 16.72 -5.50 -10.32
N THR A 26 17.72 -5.87 -9.48
CA THR A 26 17.51 -6.61 -8.24
C THR A 26 17.69 -5.68 -7.04
N TYR A 27 16.66 -5.60 -6.20
CA TYR A 27 16.71 -4.95 -4.89
C TYR A 27 16.70 -6.01 -3.78
N THR A 28 17.71 -5.98 -2.91
CA THR A 28 17.83 -6.92 -1.79
C THR A 28 17.76 -6.15 -0.47
N PHE A 29 16.89 -6.56 0.43
CA PHE A 29 16.81 -6.05 1.79
C PHE A 29 16.76 -7.20 2.79
N SER A 30 17.18 -6.95 4.03
CA SER A 30 17.02 -7.92 5.10
C SER A 30 15.80 -7.57 5.95
N SER A 31 15.08 -8.59 6.40
CA SER A 31 13.98 -8.48 7.34
C SER A 31 14.35 -9.20 8.64
N GLU A 32 13.91 -8.68 9.79
CA GLU A 32 14.14 -9.33 11.09
C GLU A 32 13.31 -10.59 11.28
N LEU A 33 12.14 -10.65 10.61
CA LEU A 33 11.20 -11.75 10.67
C LEU A 33 10.79 -12.16 9.26
N ASP A 34 10.25 -13.37 9.13
CA ASP A 34 9.69 -13.86 7.87
C ASP A 34 8.44 -13.05 7.46
N ILE A 35 8.28 -12.88 6.15
CA ILE A 35 7.06 -12.35 5.56
C ILE A 35 5.96 -13.42 5.69
N LYS A 36 4.90 -13.11 6.43
CA LYS A 36 3.82 -14.09 6.70
C LYS A 36 2.73 -14.06 5.64
N ASN A 37 2.37 -12.87 5.17
CA ASN A 37 1.21 -12.66 4.31
C ASN A 37 1.42 -11.43 3.41
N LEU A 38 1.17 -11.57 2.12
CA LEU A 38 1.22 -10.46 1.15
C LEU A 38 -0.17 -10.01 0.68
N ASP A 39 -1.21 -10.38 1.40
CA ASP A 39 -2.57 -9.91 1.19
C ASP A 39 -2.82 -8.66 2.04
N SER A 40 -2.92 -7.49 1.41
CA SER A 40 -3.10 -6.21 2.12
C SER A 40 -4.41 -6.10 2.91
N SER A 41 -5.40 -6.94 2.61
CA SER A 41 -6.67 -6.98 3.35
C SER A 41 -6.65 -7.89 4.59
N ASP A 42 -5.56 -8.66 4.78
CA ASP A 42 -5.47 -9.71 5.81
C ASP A 42 -4.13 -9.68 6.58
N ALA A 43 -3.11 -9.01 6.05
CA ALA A 43 -1.81 -8.90 6.70
C ALA A 43 -1.91 -8.09 8.01
N ASP A 44 -1.17 -8.55 9.03
CA ASP A 44 -1.19 -7.98 10.38
C ASP A 44 0.21 -7.67 10.95
N ASP A 45 1.27 -7.84 10.16
CA ASP A 45 2.65 -7.69 10.61
C ASP A 45 3.47 -6.69 9.78
N GLY A 46 4.42 -6.01 10.47
CA GLY A 46 5.23 -4.96 9.86
C GLY A 46 6.18 -5.44 8.76
N CYS A 47 6.64 -6.69 8.79
CA CYS A 47 7.54 -7.22 7.75
C CYS A 47 6.78 -7.44 6.44
N SER A 48 5.55 -7.97 6.52
CA SER A 48 4.64 -8.10 5.38
C SER A 48 4.31 -6.73 4.78
N PHE A 49 3.96 -5.73 5.59
CA PHE A 49 3.71 -4.36 5.12
C PHE A 49 4.95 -3.73 4.48
N THR A 50 6.14 -3.92 5.05
CA THR A 50 7.39 -3.40 4.47
C THR A 50 7.63 -3.98 3.06
N ALA A 51 7.40 -5.28 2.88
CA ALA A 51 7.52 -5.92 1.58
C ALA A 51 6.46 -5.41 0.59
N MET A 52 5.21 -5.28 1.05
CA MET A 52 4.12 -4.76 0.22
C MET A 52 4.36 -3.31 -0.20
N HIS A 53 4.86 -2.44 0.70
CA HIS A 53 5.20 -1.05 0.37
C HIS A 53 6.29 -0.93 -0.72
N ALA A 54 7.11 -1.94 -0.91
CA ALA A 54 8.12 -1.93 -1.97
C ALA A 54 7.56 -2.24 -3.37
N VAL A 55 6.36 -2.84 -3.46
CA VAL A 55 5.79 -3.36 -4.70
C VAL A 55 4.37 -2.88 -5.00
N ILE A 56 3.69 -2.24 -4.04
CA ILE A 56 2.31 -1.76 -4.16
C ILE A 56 2.29 -0.25 -3.97
N ASP A 57 1.77 0.49 -4.95
CA ASP A 57 1.45 1.92 -4.81
C ASP A 57 -0.04 2.08 -4.44
N GLY A 58 -0.33 2.96 -3.48
CA GLY A 58 -1.70 3.40 -3.18
C GLY A 58 -2.18 4.54 -4.10
N LEU A 59 -3.41 5.01 -3.91
CA LEU A 59 -3.92 6.23 -4.58
C LEU A 59 -2.98 7.41 -4.35
N MET A 60 -2.60 7.60 -3.10
CA MET A 60 -1.62 8.58 -2.63
C MET A 60 -0.45 7.84 -1.99
N LYS A 61 0.70 8.51 -1.91
CA LYS A 61 1.90 8.01 -1.23
C LYS A 61 2.65 9.13 -0.54
N THR A 62 3.64 8.80 0.28
CA THR A 62 4.53 9.79 0.89
C THR A 62 5.84 9.91 0.11
N ASP A 63 6.30 11.14 -0.07
CA ASP A 63 7.63 11.42 -0.63
C ASP A 63 8.73 11.25 0.45
N LYS A 64 9.99 11.42 0.05
CA LYS A 64 11.16 11.32 0.96
C LYS A 64 11.15 12.35 2.10
N LYS A 65 10.29 13.38 2.03
CA LYS A 65 10.16 14.43 3.05
C LYS A 65 8.93 14.22 3.93
N GLY A 66 8.15 13.13 3.69
CA GLY A 66 6.92 12.83 4.40
C GLY A 66 5.68 13.58 3.89
N ASN A 67 5.77 14.29 2.75
CA ASN A 67 4.59 14.93 2.17
C ASN A 67 3.73 13.90 1.46
N VAL A 68 2.41 14.04 1.55
CA VAL A 68 1.45 13.26 0.76
C VAL A 68 1.49 13.76 -0.69
N VAL A 69 1.72 12.85 -1.61
CA VAL A 69 1.80 13.10 -3.06
C VAL A 69 1.00 12.05 -3.82
N ASN A 70 0.73 12.32 -5.10
CA ASN A 70 0.04 11.36 -5.95
C ASN A 70 0.85 10.06 -6.11
N GLY A 71 0.17 8.93 -5.98
CA GLY A 71 0.69 7.58 -6.26
C GLY A 71 0.11 7.04 -7.57
N VAL A 72 -0.88 6.14 -7.47
CA VAL A 72 -1.66 5.66 -8.63
C VAL A 72 -2.63 6.74 -9.12
N ALA A 73 -3.10 7.65 -8.25
CA ALA A 73 -3.86 8.81 -8.68
C ALA A 73 -2.98 9.79 -9.48
N SER A 74 -3.53 10.39 -10.52
CA SER A 74 -2.92 11.53 -11.26
C SER A 74 -3.35 12.88 -10.68
N SER A 75 -4.53 12.94 -10.08
CA SER A 75 -5.06 14.09 -9.35
C SER A 75 -6.07 13.66 -8.29
N SER A 76 -6.27 14.52 -7.32
CA SER A 76 -7.34 14.40 -6.33
C SER A 76 -8.02 15.75 -6.17
N GLU A 77 -9.35 15.72 -6.00
CA GLU A 77 -10.19 16.88 -5.78
C GLU A 77 -11.07 16.61 -4.56
N VAL A 78 -11.38 17.66 -3.82
CA VAL A 78 -12.28 17.60 -2.66
C VAL A 78 -13.42 18.58 -2.93
N SER A 79 -14.65 18.16 -2.67
CA SER A 79 -15.84 19.00 -2.79
C SER A 79 -15.78 20.22 -1.84
N ASP A 80 -16.54 21.26 -2.13
CA ASP A 80 -16.58 22.51 -1.33
C ASP A 80 -16.99 22.26 0.14
N ASP A 81 -17.79 21.25 0.40
CA ASP A 81 -18.22 20.83 1.74
C ASP A 81 -17.19 19.93 2.45
N GLY A 82 -16.14 19.50 1.74
CA GLY A 82 -15.09 18.64 2.27
C GLY A 82 -15.47 17.17 2.42
N LEU A 83 -16.64 16.75 1.96
CA LEU A 83 -17.18 15.41 2.23
C LEU A 83 -16.97 14.43 1.07
N THR A 84 -16.74 14.90 -0.14
CA THR A 84 -16.53 14.04 -1.31
C THR A 84 -15.12 14.22 -1.85
N HIS A 85 -14.40 13.12 -1.94
CA HIS A 85 -13.04 13.07 -2.49
C HIS A 85 -13.07 12.33 -3.83
N THR A 86 -12.64 12.97 -4.90
CA THR A 86 -12.56 12.36 -6.23
C THR A 86 -11.11 12.16 -6.65
N TYR A 87 -10.75 10.94 -7.00
CA TYR A 87 -9.41 10.55 -7.45
C TYR A 87 -9.45 10.16 -8.93
N LYS A 88 -8.55 10.74 -9.74
CA LYS A 88 -8.33 10.32 -11.13
C LYS A 88 -7.16 9.37 -11.20
N ILE A 89 -7.38 8.14 -11.65
CA ILE A 89 -6.33 7.12 -11.79
C ILE A 89 -5.51 7.39 -13.06
N ARG A 90 -4.18 7.29 -12.95
CA ARG A 90 -3.28 7.47 -14.09
C ARG A 90 -3.64 6.50 -15.24
N LYS A 91 -3.60 7.00 -16.47
CA LYS A 91 -3.92 6.18 -17.67
C LYS A 91 -2.93 5.03 -17.89
N ASP A 92 -1.68 5.23 -17.45
CA ASP A 92 -0.58 4.27 -17.56
C ASP A 92 -0.45 3.32 -16.36
N ALA A 93 -1.31 3.46 -15.33
CA ALA A 93 -1.32 2.56 -14.19
C ALA A 93 -1.69 1.15 -14.61
N LYS A 94 -0.79 0.19 -14.30
CA LYS A 94 -0.93 -1.22 -14.66
C LYS A 94 -0.53 -2.12 -13.51
N TRP A 95 -1.17 -3.26 -13.45
CA TRP A 95 -0.74 -4.40 -12.66
C TRP A 95 0.54 -5.02 -13.23
N ALA A 96 1.23 -5.84 -12.44
CA ALA A 96 2.47 -6.52 -12.87
C ALA A 96 2.28 -7.43 -14.11
N ASN A 97 1.08 -7.95 -14.33
CA ASN A 97 0.73 -8.75 -15.50
C ASN A 97 0.41 -7.91 -16.76
N GLY A 98 0.41 -6.58 -16.63
CA GLY A 98 0.14 -5.63 -17.70
C GLY A 98 -1.30 -5.15 -17.84
N ASP A 99 -2.23 -5.71 -17.07
CA ASP A 99 -3.63 -5.27 -17.04
C ASP A 99 -3.75 -3.84 -16.50
N PRO A 100 -4.72 -3.04 -16.96
CA PRO A 100 -4.92 -1.69 -16.46
C PRO A 100 -5.42 -1.72 -15.00
N VAL A 101 -4.90 -0.85 -14.16
CA VAL A 101 -5.50 -0.57 -12.84
C VAL A 101 -6.72 0.32 -13.04
N THR A 102 -7.82 -0.04 -12.43
CA THR A 102 -9.12 0.64 -12.53
C THR A 102 -9.62 1.13 -11.18
N ALA A 103 -10.64 1.99 -11.17
CA ALA A 103 -11.31 2.42 -9.95
C ALA A 103 -12.02 1.26 -9.23
N ASN A 104 -12.50 0.27 -10.00
CA ASN A 104 -13.13 -0.93 -9.43
C ASN A 104 -12.14 -1.78 -8.60
N ASP A 105 -10.84 -1.75 -8.92
CA ASP A 105 -9.83 -2.46 -8.10
C ASP A 105 -9.77 -1.90 -6.68
N PHE A 106 -9.92 -0.57 -6.53
CA PHE A 106 -9.96 0.08 -5.21
C PHE A 106 -11.27 -0.19 -4.47
N VAL A 107 -12.41 -0.11 -5.17
CA VAL A 107 -13.72 -0.49 -4.59
C VAL A 107 -13.66 -1.92 -4.06
N TYR A 108 -13.20 -2.86 -4.88
CA TYR A 108 -13.04 -4.26 -4.51
C TYR A 108 -12.11 -4.43 -3.28
N ALA A 109 -10.95 -3.76 -3.28
CA ALA A 109 -9.99 -3.87 -2.19
C ALA A 109 -10.56 -3.37 -0.86
N TRP A 110 -11.31 -2.25 -0.87
CA TRP A 110 -11.90 -1.68 0.34
C TRP A 110 -13.10 -2.50 0.85
N HIS A 111 -13.95 -3.01 -0.05
CA HIS A 111 -14.99 -3.98 0.33
C HIS A 111 -14.39 -5.24 0.95
N ARG A 112 -13.30 -5.73 0.35
CA ARG A 112 -12.67 -6.98 0.77
C ARG A 112 -12.09 -6.93 2.18
N ILE A 113 -11.61 -5.78 2.66
CA ILE A 113 -11.09 -5.67 4.03
C ILE A 113 -12.19 -5.91 5.08
N PHE A 114 -13.41 -5.46 4.82
CA PHE A 114 -14.56 -5.74 5.68
C PHE A 114 -15.04 -7.19 5.55
N GLN A 115 -15.12 -7.73 4.32
CA GLN A 115 -15.49 -9.14 4.09
C GLN A 115 -14.53 -10.11 4.77
N LYS A 116 -13.23 -9.77 4.79
CA LYS A 116 -12.19 -10.56 5.46
C LYS A 116 -12.14 -10.32 6.98
N LYS A 117 -12.86 -9.32 7.48
CA LYS A 117 -12.74 -8.84 8.87
C LYS A 117 -11.27 -8.58 9.22
N GLY A 118 -10.53 -8.00 8.25
CA GLY A 118 -9.09 -7.74 8.35
C GLY A 118 -8.79 -6.77 9.48
N GLN A 119 -7.66 -6.92 10.15
CA GLN A 119 -7.32 -6.17 11.37
C GLN A 119 -7.45 -4.63 11.24
N TYR A 120 -7.32 -4.09 10.02
CA TYR A 120 -7.25 -2.65 9.78
C TYR A 120 -8.53 -2.02 9.19
N TYR A 121 -9.67 -2.72 9.15
CA TYR A 121 -10.94 -2.14 8.67
C TYR A 121 -11.33 -0.87 9.46
N TYR A 122 -10.97 -0.80 10.74
CA TYR A 122 -11.27 0.36 11.59
C TYR A 122 -10.70 1.68 11.05
N MET A 123 -9.67 1.64 10.20
CA MET A 123 -9.10 2.85 9.60
C MET A 123 -10.06 3.59 8.66
N PHE A 124 -11.12 2.92 8.21
CA PHE A 124 -12.16 3.50 7.36
C PHE A 124 -13.30 4.10 8.19
N CYS A 125 -13.37 3.78 9.50
CA CYS A 125 -14.47 4.12 10.40
C CYS A 125 -14.39 5.55 10.92
N ASP A 126 -15.40 5.92 11.72
CA ASP A 126 -15.57 7.24 12.32
C ASP A 126 -14.36 7.65 13.18
N GLY A 127 -14.00 8.93 13.09
CA GLY A 127 -12.86 9.48 13.82
C GLY A 127 -11.50 9.23 13.16
N ILE A 128 -11.43 8.43 12.08
CA ILE A 128 -10.22 8.25 11.26
C ILE A 128 -10.51 8.71 9.84
N ALA A 129 -10.96 7.83 8.94
CA ALA A 129 -11.32 8.24 7.58
C ALA A 129 -12.81 8.64 7.45
N SER A 130 -13.66 8.16 8.34
CA SER A 130 -15.11 8.47 8.40
C SER A 130 -15.83 8.23 7.06
N ILE A 131 -15.54 7.10 6.44
CA ILE A 131 -16.18 6.73 5.17
C ILE A 131 -17.59 6.25 5.43
N VAL A 132 -18.55 6.77 4.68
CA VAL A 132 -19.97 6.38 4.77
C VAL A 132 -20.13 4.87 4.75
N GLY A 133 -20.91 4.30 5.68
CA GLY A 133 -21.19 2.88 5.79
C GLY A 133 -20.09 2.04 6.47
N ALA A 134 -18.90 2.61 6.68
CA ALA A 134 -17.78 1.86 7.27
C ALA A 134 -18.00 1.56 8.76
N GLN A 135 -18.55 2.53 9.53
CA GLN A 135 -18.82 2.33 10.95
C GLN A 135 -19.91 1.27 11.16
N GLU A 136 -20.97 1.30 10.38
CA GLU A 136 -22.05 0.30 10.44
C GLU A 136 -21.54 -1.10 10.18
N MET A 137 -20.62 -1.27 9.22
CA MET A 137 -19.98 -2.57 8.98
C MET A 137 -19.04 -2.98 10.11
N SER A 138 -18.33 -2.04 10.73
CA SER A 138 -17.52 -2.29 11.93
C SER A 138 -18.38 -2.80 13.07
N ASP A 139 -19.50 -2.12 13.35
CA ASP A 139 -20.44 -2.49 14.41
C ASP A 139 -21.02 -3.91 14.18
N LYS A 140 -21.30 -4.28 12.92
CA LYS A 140 -21.70 -5.64 12.57
C LYS A 140 -20.61 -6.66 12.87
N ILE A 141 -19.35 -6.36 12.51
CA ILE A 141 -18.22 -7.26 12.81
C ILE A 141 -18.06 -7.48 14.31
N ASP A 142 -18.18 -6.41 15.10
CA ASP A 142 -18.08 -6.47 16.57
C ASP A 142 -19.23 -7.27 17.20
N ASN A 143 -20.40 -7.27 16.57
CA ASN A 143 -21.56 -8.07 16.96
C ASN A 143 -21.56 -9.49 16.37
N GLU A 144 -20.49 -9.93 15.71
CA GLU A 144 -20.36 -11.22 15.04
C GLU A 144 -21.39 -11.43 13.90
N GLU A 145 -21.92 -10.34 13.35
CA GLU A 145 -22.85 -10.37 12.21
C GLU A 145 -22.09 -10.51 10.88
N ASP A 146 -22.79 -10.98 9.84
CA ASP A 146 -22.25 -11.08 8.50
C ASP A 146 -22.34 -9.74 7.76
N ILE A 147 -21.30 -9.42 7.00
CA ILE A 147 -21.30 -8.31 6.04
C ILE A 147 -21.96 -8.80 4.76
N THR A 148 -23.03 -8.14 4.36
CA THR A 148 -23.81 -8.46 3.16
C THR A 148 -23.36 -7.61 1.98
N ASP A 149 -23.75 -8.02 0.76
CA ASP A 149 -23.52 -7.20 -0.45
C ASP A 149 -24.19 -5.82 -0.34
N ALA A 150 -25.36 -5.75 0.32
CA ALA A 150 -26.05 -4.47 0.54
C ALA A 150 -25.28 -3.52 1.46
N ASP A 151 -24.54 -4.03 2.44
CA ASP A 151 -23.66 -3.23 3.29
C ASP A 151 -22.47 -2.67 2.49
N LEU A 152 -21.90 -3.51 1.64
CA LEU A 152 -20.80 -3.10 0.75
C LEU A 152 -21.26 -2.06 -0.27
N ASP A 153 -22.43 -2.26 -0.90
CA ASP A 153 -23.01 -1.31 -1.84
C ASP A 153 -23.36 0.05 -1.19
N ALA A 154 -23.62 0.06 0.12
CA ALA A 154 -23.90 1.27 0.89
C ALA A 154 -22.60 2.02 1.27
N MET A 155 -21.43 1.40 1.17
CA MET A 155 -20.16 2.04 1.48
C MET A 155 -19.91 3.23 0.54
N GLY A 156 -19.43 4.33 1.12
CA GLY A 156 -19.09 5.57 0.39
C GLY A 156 -17.84 5.47 -0.47
N VAL A 157 -17.71 4.40 -1.26
CA VAL A 157 -16.63 4.22 -2.23
C VAL A 157 -17.19 3.72 -3.55
N LYS A 158 -16.99 4.48 -4.64
CA LYS A 158 -17.62 4.18 -5.94
C LYS A 158 -16.67 4.41 -7.10
N ALA A 159 -16.67 3.48 -8.06
CA ALA A 159 -16.09 3.69 -9.38
C ALA A 159 -17.11 4.42 -10.24
N ILE A 160 -16.89 5.71 -10.53
CA ILE A 160 -17.73 6.52 -11.42
C ILE A 160 -17.50 6.10 -12.88
N ASP A 161 -16.27 5.79 -13.20
CA ASP A 161 -15.80 5.16 -14.44
C ASP A 161 -14.51 4.38 -14.14
N ASP A 162 -13.90 3.74 -15.14
CA ASP A 162 -12.68 2.93 -14.97
C ASP A 162 -11.51 3.71 -14.36
N LYS A 163 -11.48 5.03 -14.46
CA LYS A 163 -10.38 5.88 -14.02
C LYS A 163 -10.76 6.94 -12.99
N THR A 164 -12.01 6.93 -12.54
CA THR A 164 -12.51 7.89 -11.55
C THR A 164 -13.08 7.15 -10.35
N LEU A 165 -12.43 7.31 -9.21
CA LEU A 165 -12.89 6.84 -7.91
C LEU A 165 -13.45 8.01 -7.11
N GLU A 166 -14.64 7.85 -6.55
CA GLU A 166 -15.27 8.78 -5.62
C GLU A 166 -15.37 8.14 -4.24
N VAL A 167 -15.06 8.92 -3.21
CA VAL A 167 -15.11 8.52 -1.80
C VAL A 167 -15.87 9.57 -1.01
N THR A 168 -16.84 9.16 -0.22
CA THR A 168 -17.67 10.02 0.64
C THR A 168 -17.67 9.53 2.08
#